data_e4e576a8044c7a6739726cbb8e39b040
#
_entry.id   e4e576a8044c7a6739726cbb8e39b040
#
_cell.length_a   1.000
_cell.length_b   1.000
_cell.length_c   1.000
_cell.angle_alpha   90.00
_cell.angle_beta   90.00
_cell.angle_gamma   90.00
#
_symmetry.space_group_name_H-M   'P 1'
#
loop_
_entity.id
_entity.type
_entity.pdbx_description
1 polymer ?
#
loop_
_entity_poly.entity_id
_entity_poly.type
_entity_poly.pdbx_seq_one_letter_code
_entity_poly.pdbx_strand_id
1 'polypeptide(L)'
;HISAYSLMIEKDTPFYERYSEDEYIRAAGGKPKYLPSEEEERRMYKLTKELLAEHGYNRYEISNYAREGYECKHNVGYWRRENYIGMGIGASSLFENTRFHNTDIMFEYRKCNFEREDEEVLTKKAQMEEFMFLGLRMTEGVSSRRFYREFHIPLEEVYREALRKLMSEGLLVCGSGAAADGEDSRYRLTEWGIDVSNYALSEFLFA
;
A
#
# COMPACT_ATOMS: atom_id res chain seq x y z
N HIS A 1 -16.38 7.51 -4.71
CA HIS A 1 -15.01 7.20 -4.25
C HIS A 1 -14.48 8.34 -3.40
N ILE A 2 -13.84 8.00 -2.28
CA ILE A 2 -13.26 8.97 -1.34
C ILE A 2 -11.87 8.45 -0.94
N SER A 3 -10.87 9.33 -1.00
CA SER A 3 -9.54 9.08 -0.45
C SER A 3 -9.38 9.87 0.85
N ALA A 4 -9.02 9.21 1.93
CA ALA A 4 -8.79 9.82 3.23
C ALA A 4 -7.46 9.34 3.80
N TYR A 5 -6.52 10.26 3.93
CA TYR A 5 -5.15 9.99 4.37
C TYR A 5 -4.87 10.67 5.70
N SER A 6 -4.02 10.06 6.51
CA SER A 6 -3.35 10.78 7.58
C SER A 6 -2.44 11.84 6.98
N LEU A 7 -2.41 13.03 7.59
CA LEU A 7 -1.56 14.12 7.13
C LEU A 7 -0.08 13.77 7.38
N MET A 8 0.69 13.69 6.30
CA MET A 8 2.15 13.63 6.36
C MET A 8 2.71 15.04 6.09
N ILE A 9 3.65 15.46 6.92
CA ILE A 9 4.28 16.77 6.80
C ILE A 9 5.62 16.61 6.11
N GLU A 10 5.64 16.96 4.83
CA GLU A 10 6.82 16.86 3.98
C GLU A 10 7.76 18.03 4.19
N LYS A 11 9.07 17.74 4.20
CA LYS A 11 10.12 18.78 4.24
C LYS A 11 9.95 19.76 3.08
N ASP A 12 10.47 20.96 3.27
CA ASP A 12 10.41 22.05 2.27
C ASP A 12 8.99 22.50 1.89
N THR A 13 8.02 22.27 2.78
CA THR A 13 6.65 22.76 2.64
C THR A 13 6.32 23.80 3.72
N PRO A 14 5.36 24.73 3.47
CA PRO A 14 4.91 25.66 4.51
C PRO A 14 4.36 24.96 5.77
N PHE A 15 3.85 23.74 5.66
CA PHE A 15 3.41 22.96 6.80
C PHE A 15 4.58 22.47 7.63
N TYR A 16 5.67 22.07 7.01
CA TYR A 16 6.89 21.68 7.72
C TYR A 16 7.47 22.86 8.52
N GLU A 17 7.58 24.04 7.90
CA GLU A 17 8.02 25.24 8.59
C GLU A 17 7.17 25.56 9.83
N ARG A 18 5.87 25.29 9.75
CA ARG A 18 4.91 25.65 10.80
C ARG A 18 4.73 24.59 11.87
N TYR A 19 4.85 23.31 11.54
CA TYR A 19 4.43 22.20 12.41
C TYR A 19 5.49 21.13 12.64
N SER A 20 6.73 21.31 12.19
CA SER A 20 7.81 20.33 12.38
C SER A 20 8.12 20.05 13.86
N GLU A 21 7.94 21.05 14.74
CA GLU A 21 8.11 20.87 16.18
C GLU A 21 7.03 19.94 16.75
N ASP A 22 5.78 20.11 16.32
CA ASP A 22 4.66 19.25 16.72
C ASP A 22 4.85 17.81 16.21
N GLU A 23 5.37 17.63 14.98
CA GLU A 23 5.74 16.31 14.44
C GLU A 23 6.79 15.63 15.31
N TYR A 24 7.83 16.36 15.70
CA TYR A 24 8.87 15.84 16.57
C TYR A 24 8.32 15.44 17.95
N ILE A 25 7.46 16.29 18.55
CA ILE A 25 6.81 16.01 19.84
C ILE A 25 5.93 14.76 19.73
N ARG A 26 5.15 14.63 18.64
CA ARG A 26 4.29 13.48 18.37
C ARG A 26 5.10 12.18 18.22
N ALA A 27 6.17 12.22 17.43
CA ALA A 27 7.07 11.07 17.25
C ALA A 27 7.75 10.61 18.54
N ALA A 28 7.97 11.54 19.47
CA ALA A 28 8.49 11.25 20.82
C ALA A 28 7.40 10.78 21.82
N GLY A 29 6.14 10.58 21.37
CA GLY A 29 5.01 10.20 22.23
C GLY A 29 4.48 11.32 23.09
N GLY A 30 4.86 12.57 22.81
CA GLY A 30 4.39 13.76 23.52
C GLY A 30 3.02 14.25 22.98
N LYS A 31 2.50 15.30 23.60
CA LYS A 31 1.25 15.94 23.17
C LYS A 31 1.55 17.18 22.31
N PRO A 32 1.31 17.12 20.98
CA PRO A 32 1.48 18.25 20.10
C PRO A 32 0.54 19.40 20.46
N LYS A 33 0.87 20.61 20.03
CA LYS A 33 0.06 21.79 20.30
C LYS A 33 -1.03 21.99 19.25
N TYR A 34 -0.73 21.74 18.01
CA TYR A 34 -1.60 22.02 16.86
C TYR A 34 -1.99 20.75 16.09
N LEU A 35 -1.07 19.79 15.98
CA LEU A 35 -1.37 18.52 15.36
C LEU A 35 -2.10 17.58 16.31
N PRO A 36 -2.92 16.66 15.81
CA PRO A 36 -3.49 15.62 16.63
C PRO A 36 -2.41 14.72 17.23
N SER A 37 -2.61 14.24 18.45
CA SER A 37 -1.84 13.16 19.02
C SER A 37 -2.04 11.87 18.22
N GLU A 38 -1.16 10.91 18.40
CA GLU A 38 -1.28 9.59 17.73
C GLU A 38 -2.62 8.90 18.07
N GLU A 39 -3.08 9.02 19.32
CA GLU A 39 -4.37 8.45 19.74
C GLU A 39 -5.55 9.15 19.07
N GLU A 40 -5.52 10.48 18.95
CA GLU A 40 -6.54 11.25 18.23
C GLU A 40 -6.55 10.91 16.73
N GLU A 41 -5.38 10.72 16.12
CA GLU A 41 -5.27 10.33 14.72
C GLU A 41 -5.87 8.94 14.46
N ARG A 42 -5.57 7.95 15.31
CA ARG A 42 -6.19 6.63 15.26
C ARG A 42 -7.72 6.71 15.42
N ARG A 43 -8.18 7.56 16.34
CA ARG A 43 -9.62 7.77 16.53
C ARG A 43 -10.26 8.40 15.30
N MET A 44 -9.64 9.40 14.70
CA MET A 44 -10.12 10.01 13.45
C MET A 44 -10.18 8.98 12.31
N TYR A 45 -9.16 8.16 12.16
CA TYR A 45 -9.12 7.10 11.14
C TYR A 45 -10.27 6.09 11.32
N LYS A 46 -10.50 5.63 12.55
CA LYS A 46 -11.60 4.73 12.88
C LYS A 46 -12.96 5.37 12.62
N LEU A 47 -13.17 6.60 13.07
CA LEU A 47 -14.40 7.35 12.87
C LEU A 47 -14.68 7.59 11.38
N THR A 48 -13.64 7.91 10.59
CA THR A 48 -13.75 8.07 9.13
C THR A 48 -14.28 6.78 8.49
N LYS A 49 -13.73 5.64 8.85
CA LYS A 49 -14.19 4.34 8.34
C LYS A 49 -15.66 4.10 8.69
N GLU A 50 -16.04 4.31 9.94
CA GLU A 50 -17.41 4.08 10.42
C GLU A 50 -18.41 4.99 9.70
N LEU A 51 -18.16 6.29 9.67
CA LEU A 51 -19.02 7.28 9.01
C LEU A 51 -19.15 7.03 7.51
N LEU A 52 -18.06 6.70 6.83
CA LEU A 52 -18.11 6.43 5.40
C LEU A 52 -18.89 5.14 5.10
N ALA A 53 -18.73 4.10 5.91
CA ALA A 53 -19.48 2.85 5.76
C ALA A 53 -21.00 3.07 5.97
N GLU A 54 -21.41 3.87 6.94
CA GLU A 54 -22.83 4.26 7.16
C GLU A 54 -23.45 4.95 5.92
N HIS A 55 -22.62 5.60 5.09
CA HIS A 55 -23.02 6.26 3.86
C HIS A 55 -22.78 5.42 2.58
N GLY A 56 -22.46 4.13 2.76
CA GLY A 56 -22.26 3.17 1.66
C GLY A 56 -20.89 3.23 1.00
N TYR A 57 -19.91 3.91 1.61
CA TYR A 57 -18.53 3.93 1.15
C TYR A 57 -17.69 2.94 1.98
N ASN A 58 -17.52 1.76 1.48
CA ASN A 58 -16.73 0.72 2.15
C ASN A 58 -15.25 0.90 1.85
N ARG A 59 -14.40 0.67 2.85
CA ARG A 59 -12.95 0.67 2.67
C ARG A 59 -12.54 -0.52 1.83
N TYR A 60 -11.83 -0.32 0.73
CA TYR A 60 -11.32 -1.38 -0.13
C TYR A 60 -9.80 -1.53 -0.09
N GLU A 61 -9.08 -0.51 0.41
CA GLU A 61 -7.66 -0.53 0.77
C GLU A 61 -7.40 0.45 1.92
N ILE A 62 -6.18 0.57 2.40
CA ILE A 62 -5.83 1.30 3.64
C ILE A 62 -6.41 2.72 3.69
N SER A 63 -6.35 3.47 2.58
CA SER A 63 -6.67 4.90 2.55
C SER A 63 -7.84 5.26 1.64
N ASN A 64 -8.44 4.29 0.96
CA ASN A 64 -9.48 4.55 -0.03
C ASN A 64 -10.78 3.79 0.26
N TYR A 65 -11.88 4.50 0.01
CA TYR A 65 -13.24 4.06 0.26
C TYR A 65 -14.06 4.23 -1.01
N ALA A 66 -14.96 3.31 -1.29
CA ALA A 66 -15.82 3.39 -2.45
C ALA A 66 -17.18 2.75 -2.20
N ARG A 67 -18.16 3.13 -2.99
CA ARG A 67 -19.38 2.33 -3.17
C ARG A 67 -19.00 1.08 -3.96
N GLU A 68 -19.72 0.01 -3.76
CA GLU A 68 -19.52 -1.25 -4.48
C GLU A 68 -19.48 -1.03 -5.99
N GLY A 69 -18.41 -1.51 -6.65
CA GLY A 69 -18.16 -1.35 -8.08
C GLY A 69 -17.59 0.00 -8.51
N TYR A 70 -17.33 0.93 -7.56
CA TYR A 70 -16.74 2.24 -7.83
C TYR A 70 -15.32 2.40 -7.25
N GLU A 71 -14.67 1.30 -6.93
CA GLU A 71 -13.26 1.28 -6.54
C GLU A 71 -12.41 1.89 -7.67
N CYS A 72 -11.41 2.68 -7.31
CA CYS A 72 -10.51 3.28 -8.30
C CYS A 72 -9.66 2.19 -8.97
N LYS A 73 -10.00 1.82 -10.20
CA LYS A 73 -9.30 0.76 -10.95
C LYS A 73 -7.80 1.06 -11.11
N HIS A 74 -7.44 2.33 -11.26
CA HIS A 74 -6.05 2.76 -11.35
C HIS A 74 -5.28 2.42 -10.06
N ASN A 75 -5.83 2.76 -8.88
CA ASN A 75 -5.20 2.43 -7.61
C ASN A 75 -5.14 0.91 -7.39
N VAL A 76 -6.23 0.20 -7.68
CA VAL A 76 -6.29 -1.26 -7.59
C VAL A 76 -5.23 -1.92 -8.48
N GLY A 77 -5.01 -1.39 -9.70
CA GLY A 77 -3.95 -1.86 -10.60
C GLY A 77 -2.56 -1.75 -9.97
N TYR A 78 -2.26 -0.66 -9.28
CA TYR A 78 -1.00 -0.51 -8.55
C TYR A 78 -0.86 -1.55 -7.42
N TRP A 79 -1.90 -1.72 -6.60
CA TRP A 79 -1.88 -2.69 -5.49
C TRP A 79 -1.81 -4.15 -5.97
N ARG A 80 -2.22 -4.41 -7.20
CA ARG A 80 -2.13 -5.73 -7.85
C ARG A 80 -0.91 -5.92 -8.71
N ARG A 81 0.02 -4.95 -8.77
CA ARG A 81 1.21 -4.95 -9.64
C ARG A 81 0.86 -5.16 -11.13
N GLU A 82 -0.25 -4.60 -11.58
CA GLU A 82 -0.58 -4.62 -13.01
C GLU A 82 0.38 -3.69 -13.79
N ASN A 83 0.68 -4.05 -15.03
CA ASN A 83 1.48 -3.19 -15.91
C ASN A 83 0.80 -1.84 -16.12
N TYR A 84 1.58 -0.78 -16.04
CA TYR A 84 1.12 0.57 -16.36
C TYR A 84 2.25 1.39 -16.99
N ILE A 85 1.87 2.35 -17.82
CA ILE A 85 2.78 3.32 -18.44
C ILE A 85 2.39 4.71 -17.95
N GLY A 86 3.34 5.38 -17.29
CA GLY A 86 3.18 6.76 -16.85
C GLY A 86 3.30 7.73 -18.02
N MET A 87 2.39 8.69 -18.08
CA MET A 87 2.41 9.78 -19.07
C MET A 87 2.63 11.10 -18.36
N GLY A 88 3.58 11.88 -18.84
CA GLY A 88 3.95 13.15 -18.29
C GLY A 88 5.39 13.19 -17.80
N ILE A 89 5.84 14.37 -17.44
CA ILE A 89 7.17 14.64 -16.86
C ILE A 89 7.29 13.90 -15.52
N GLY A 90 8.39 13.19 -15.28
CA GLY A 90 8.67 12.44 -14.06
C GLY A 90 7.71 11.27 -13.78
N ALA A 91 6.81 10.93 -14.73
CA ALA A 91 5.83 9.89 -14.51
C ALA A 91 6.47 8.50 -14.50
N SER A 92 6.20 7.75 -13.43
CA SER A 92 6.72 6.38 -13.26
C SER A 92 5.90 5.34 -14.02
N SER A 93 6.55 4.27 -14.41
CA SER A 93 5.98 3.12 -15.10
C SER A 93 6.41 1.81 -14.45
N LEU A 94 5.57 0.78 -14.58
CA LEU A 94 5.93 -0.61 -14.34
C LEU A 94 5.43 -1.42 -15.54
N PHE A 95 6.33 -1.95 -16.34
CA PHE A 95 5.99 -2.72 -17.52
C PHE A 95 6.90 -3.94 -17.66
N GLU A 96 6.32 -5.13 -17.77
CA GLU A 96 7.03 -6.41 -17.85
C GLU A 96 8.11 -6.57 -16.75
N ASN A 97 7.73 -6.25 -15.51
CA ASN A 97 8.61 -6.25 -14.33
C ASN A 97 9.81 -5.30 -14.42
N THR A 98 9.77 -4.33 -15.31
CA THR A 98 10.75 -3.24 -15.38
C THR A 98 10.12 -1.96 -14.89
N ARG A 99 10.74 -1.34 -13.89
CA ARG A 99 10.36 -0.01 -13.38
C ARG A 99 11.24 1.02 -14.03
N PHE A 100 10.65 2.15 -14.41
CA PHE A 100 11.35 3.30 -14.97
C PHE A 100 10.47 4.54 -14.81
N HIS A 101 11.03 5.72 -15.05
CA HIS A 101 10.26 6.95 -15.15
C HIS A 101 10.67 7.77 -16.37
N ASN A 102 9.80 8.68 -16.76
CA ASN A 102 10.12 9.69 -17.76
C ASN A 102 11.02 10.75 -17.13
N THR A 103 11.79 11.46 -17.95
CA THR A 103 12.62 12.56 -17.46
C THR A 103 11.82 13.59 -16.67
N ASP A 104 12.39 14.08 -15.58
CA ASP A 104 11.85 15.19 -14.77
C ASP A 104 12.22 16.57 -15.31
N ILE A 105 13.04 16.63 -16.38
CA ILE A 105 13.49 17.85 -17.03
C ILE A 105 12.49 18.26 -18.11
N MET A 106 11.70 19.31 -17.87
CA MET A 106 10.67 19.80 -18.79
C MET A 106 11.21 20.04 -20.23
N PHE A 107 12.44 20.55 -20.34
CA PHE A 107 13.02 20.84 -21.65
C PHE A 107 13.28 19.55 -22.46
N GLU A 108 13.78 18.50 -21.84
CA GLU A 108 14.03 17.21 -22.48
C GLU A 108 12.71 16.51 -22.82
N TYR A 109 11.74 16.52 -21.90
CA TYR A 109 10.41 15.96 -22.13
C TYR A 109 9.72 16.62 -23.35
N ARG A 110 9.82 17.95 -23.51
CA ARG A 110 9.24 18.68 -24.66
C ARG A 110 9.90 18.37 -25.99
N LYS A 111 11.14 17.89 -26.00
CA LYS A 111 11.83 17.41 -27.22
C LYS A 111 11.33 16.04 -27.67
N CYS A 112 10.35 15.45 -27.00
CA CYS A 112 9.92 14.07 -27.22
C CYS A 112 11.06 13.05 -27.04
N ASN A 113 12.03 13.39 -26.18
CA ASN A 113 13.02 12.42 -25.72
C ASN A 113 12.37 11.59 -24.63
N PHE A 114 11.87 10.40 -24.99
CA PHE A 114 11.22 9.48 -24.09
C PHE A 114 12.20 8.41 -23.59
N GLU A 115 13.44 8.79 -23.35
CA GLU A 115 14.40 7.92 -22.68
C GLU A 115 13.87 7.57 -21.28
N ARG A 116 14.01 6.30 -20.95
CA ARG A 116 13.66 5.80 -19.64
C ARG A 116 14.79 6.13 -18.67
N GLU A 117 14.45 6.79 -17.57
CA GLU A 117 15.37 7.09 -16.51
C GLU A 117 15.18 6.10 -15.35
N ASP A 118 16.26 5.78 -14.63
CA ASP A 118 16.30 4.85 -13.50
C ASP A 118 15.65 3.49 -13.82
N GLU A 119 15.96 2.93 -15.01
CA GLU A 119 15.41 1.65 -15.42
C GLU A 119 15.94 0.52 -14.53
N GLU A 120 15.03 -0.14 -13.83
CA GLU A 120 15.30 -1.26 -12.95
C GLU A 120 14.47 -2.48 -13.35
N VAL A 121 15.15 -3.57 -13.70
CA VAL A 121 14.52 -4.88 -13.90
C VAL A 121 14.35 -5.55 -12.54
N LEU A 122 13.10 -5.69 -12.08
CA LEU A 122 12.79 -6.27 -10.78
C LEU A 122 13.20 -7.74 -10.72
N THR A 123 14.03 -8.09 -9.76
CA THR A 123 14.34 -9.49 -9.48
C THR A 123 13.10 -10.26 -9.05
N LYS A 124 13.10 -11.59 -9.19
CA LYS A 124 11.98 -12.42 -8.70
C LYS A 124 11.71 -12.19 -7.21
N LYS A 125 12.76 -11.96 -6.42
CA LYS A 125 12.69 -11.62 -5.01
C LYS A 125 11.91 -10.32 -4.80
N ALA A 126 12.32 -9.24 -5.47
CA ALA A 126 11.63 -7.94 -5.40
C ALA A 126 10.17 -8.02 -5.86
N GLN A 127 9.88 -8.80 -6.90
CA GLN A 127 8.51 -9.03 -7.36
C GLN A 127 7.63 -9.72 -6.30
N MET A 128 8.18 -10.72 -5.58
CA MET A 128 7.46 -11.40 -4.49
C MET A 128 7.24 -10.48 -3.29
N GLU A 129 8.24 -9.65 -2.94
CA GLU A 129 8.12 -8.63 -1.89
C GLU A 129 6.98 -7.66 -2.21
N GLU A 130 6.99 -7.10 -3.43
CA GLU A 130 5.95 -6.19 -3.90
C GLU A 130 4.57 -6.83 -3.93
N PHE A 131 4.46 -8.08 -4.36
CA PHE A 131 3.20 -8.81 -4.35
C PHE A 131 2.59 -8.84 -2.95
N MET A 132 3.42 -9.05 -1.92
CA MET A 132 2.96 -9.10 -0.54
C MET A 132 2.63 -7.71 -0.01
N PHE A 133 3.57 -6.76 -0.03
CA PHE A 133 3.34 -5.48 0.64
C PHE A 133 2.33 -4.58 -0.09
N LEU A 134 2.22 -4.69 -1.43
CA LEU A 134 1.17 -3.98 -2.17
C LEU A 134 -0.19 -4.68 -2.02
N GLY A 135 -0.22 -6.01 -2.18
CA GLY A 135 -1.46 -6.76 -2.10
C GLY A 135 -2.11 -6.76 -0.72
N LEU A 136 -1.33 -6.76 0.36
CA LEU A 136 -1.83 -6.67 1.73
C LEU A 136 -2.39 -5.29 2.11
N ARG A 137 -2.16 -4.25 1.28
CA ARG A 137 -2.88 -2.98 1.44
C ARG A 137 -4.37 -3.11 1.14
N MET A 138 -4.74 -4.04 0.25
CA MET A 138 -6.13 -4.32 -0.08
C MET A 138 -6.83 -5.04 1.06
N THR A 139 -8.08 -4.67 1.35
CA THR A 139 -8.90 -5.35 2.38
C THR A 139 -9.25 -6.79 2.00
N GLU A 140 -9.22 -7.12 0.70
CA GLU A 140 -9.36 -8.49 0.21
C GLU A 140 -8.12 -9.35 0.50
N GLY A 141 -6.95 -8.71 0.71
CA GLY A 141 -5.68 -9.37 0.95
C GLY A 141 -5.08 -10.06 -0.27
N VAL A 142 -4.10 -10.93 -0.02
CA VAL A 142 -3.36 -11.67 -1.05
C VAL A 142 -3.83 -13.12 -1.15
N SER A 143 -3.89 -13.62 -2.37
CA SER A 143 -4.26 -15.00 -2.71
C SER A 143 -3.02 -15.87 -2.83
N SER A 144 -2.96 -16.95 -2.05
CA SER A 144 -1.89 -17.95 -2.13
C SER A 144 -1.83 -18.59 -3.52
N ARG A 145 -2.99 -18.87 -4.11
CA ARG A 145 -3.09 -19.42 -5.46
C ARG A 145 -2.57 -18.45 -6.53
N ARG A 146 -2.90 -17.15 -6.43
CA ARG A 146 -2.38 -16.14 -7.37
C ARG A 146 -0.87 -16.03 -7.24
N PHE A 147 -0.33 -16.05 -6.04
CA PHE A 147 1.11 -16.07 -5.80
C PHE A 147 1.77 -17.28 -6.47
N TYR A 148 1.20 -18.49 -6.27
CA TYR A 148 1.74 -19.70 -6.89
C TYR A 148 1.68 -19.64 -8.43
N ARG A 149 0.61 -19.12 -9.01
CA ARG A 149 0.49 -18.96 -10.48
C ARG A 149 1.58 -18.03 -11.03
N GLU A 150 1.93 -16.97 -10.31
CA GLU A 150 2.90 -15.97 -10.75
C GLU A 150 4.35 -16.45 -10.52
N PHE A 151 4.61 -17.07 -9.39
CA PHE A 151 5.99 -17.37 -8.97
C PHE A 151 6.36 -18.86 -9.01
N HIS A 152 5.41 -19.77 -9.17
CA HIS A 152 5.60 -21.24 -9.16
C HIS A 152 6.24 -21.79 -7.88
N ILE A 153 6.04 -21.10 -6.77
CA ILE A 153 6.47 -21.50 -5.42
C ILE A 153 5.31 -21.18 -4.48
N PRO A 154 4.96 -22.07 -3.51
CA PRO A 154 3.92 -21.75 -2.53
C PRO A 154 4.27 -20.53 -1.68
N LEU A 155 3.31 -19.65 -1.45
CA LEU A 155 3.47 -18.44 -0.63
C LEU A 155 3.90 -18.82 0.80
N GLU A 156 3.31 -19.88 1.35
CA GLU A 156 3.56 -20.40 2.68
C GLU A 156 4.97 -21.02 2.84
N GLU A 157 5.62 -21.36 1.75
CA GLU A 157 7.00 -21.82 1.75
C GLU A 157 7.95 -20.61 1.85
N VAL A 158 7.70 -19.60 1.06
CA VAL A 158 8.54 -18.39 0.98
C VAL A 158 8.43 -17.56 2.26
N TYR A 159 7.22 -17.34 2.76
CA TYR A 159 6.94 -16.40 3.85
C TYR A 159 6.50 -17.06 5.17
N ARG A 160 6.88 -18.32 5.38
CA ARG A 160 6.46 -19.11 6.54
C ARG A 160 6.64 -18.41 7.88
N GLU A 161 7.79 -17.79 8.08
CA GLU A 161 8.13 -17.15 9.36
C GLU A 161 7.34 -15.85 9.54
N ALA A 162 7.29 -14.98 8.53
CA ALA A 162 6.51 -13.75 8.55
C ALA A 162 5.02 -14.02 8.79
N LEU A 163 4.45 -14.99 8.07
CA LEU A 163 3.05 -15.38 8.24
C LEU A 163 2.78 -15.86 9.67
N ARG A 164 3.62 -16.76 10.18
CA ARG A 164 3.46 -17.30 11.55
C ARG A 164 3.56 -16.19 12.59
N LYS A 165 4.55 -15.31 12.46
CA LYS A 165 4.79 -14.18 13.36
C LYS A 165 3.56 -13.26 13.39
N LEU A 166 3.18 -12.72 12.24
CA LEU A 166 2.07 -11.76 12.15
C LEU A 166 0.72 -12.36 12.56
N MET A 167 0.49 -13.64 12.27
CA MET A 167 -0.72 -14.34 12.74
C MET A 167 -0.70 -14.50 14.27
N SER A 168 0.43 -14.85 14.87
CA SER A 168 0.56 -14.96 16.33
C SER A 168 0.40 -13.63 17.06
N GLU A 169 0.77 -12.53 16.41
CA GLU A 169 0.59 -11.16 16.90
C GLU A 169 -0.83 -10.63 16.66
N GLY A 170 -1.68 -11.39 15.95
CA GLY A 170 -3.05 -10.96 15.62
C GLY A 170 -3.12 -9.86 14.56
N LEU A 171 -2.05 -9.63 13.80
CA LEU A 171 -1.95 -8.60 12.76
C LEU A 171 -2.41 -9.12 11.39
N LEU A 172 -2.34 -10.43 11.18
CA LEU A 172 -2.71 -11.09 9.93
C LEU A 172 -3.68 -12.23 10.21
N VAL A 173 -4.60 -12.46 9.30
CA VAL A 173 -5.50 -13.64 9.33
C VAL A 173 -5.45 -14.34 7.99
N CYS A 174 -5.59 -15.68 8.05
CA CYS A 174 -5.82 -16.51 6.89
C CYS A 174 -7.31 -16.91 6.85
N GLY A 175 -7.94 -16.69 5.72
CA GLY A 175 -9.30 -17.13 5.45
C GLY A 175 -9.38 -17.94 4.16
N SER A 176 -10.42 -18.76 4.01
CA SER A 176 -10.74 -19.39 2.73
C SER A 176 -11.49 -18.39 1.86
N GLY A 177 -11.03 -18.19 0.62
CA GLY A 177 -11.73 -17.46 -0.43
C GLY A 177 -12.37 -18.44 -1.41
N ALA A 178 -13.56 -18.11 -1.92
CA ALA A 178 -14.12 -18.85 -3.05
C ALA A 178 -13.34 -18.47 -4.33
N ALA A 179 -12.69 -19.43 -4.96
CA ALA A 179 -12.18 -19.31 -6.31
C ALA A 179 -12.95 -20.24 -7.24
N ALA A 180 -13.03 -19.89 -8.51
CA ALA A 180 -13.76 -20.69 -9.51
C ALA A 180 -13.32 -22.17 -9.56
N ASP A 181 -12.09 -22.47 -9.13
CA ASP A 181 -11.45 -23.78 -9.24
C ASP A 181 -11.18 -24.44 -7.87
N GLY A 182 -11.87 -24.05 -6.78
CA GLY A 182 -11.71 -24.63 -5.44
C GLY A 182 -11.27 -23.62 -4.37
N GLU A 183 -10.86 -24.11 -3.19
CA GLU A 183 -10.44 -23.26 -2.07
C GLU A 183 -9.15 -22.48 -2.38
N ASP A 184 -9.17 -21.21 -2.05
CA ASP A 184 -8.02 -20.31 -2.14
C ASP A 184 -7.74 -19.71 -0.75
N SER A 185 -6.56 -19.96 -0.21
CA SER A 185 -6.13 -19.33 1.03
C SER A 185 -5.84 -17.87 0.78
N ARG A 186 -6.49 -16.98 1.54
CA ARG A 186 -6.27 -15.54 1.47
C ARG A 186 -5.74 -14.99 2.78
N TYR A 187 -4.62 -14.30 2.68
CA TYR A 187 -3.99 -13.61 3.81
C TYR A 187 -4.34 -12.13 3.74
N ARG A 188 -4.88 -11.60 4.83
CA ARG A 188 -5.28 -10.18 4.94
C ARG A 188 -4.90 -9.61 6.30
N LEU A 189 -4.60 -8.32 6.33
CA LEU A 189 -4.39 -7.61 7.59
C LEU A 189 -5.70 -7.57 8.38
N THR A 190 -5.59 -7.71 9.69
CA THR A 190 -6.67 -7.39 10.63
C THR A 190 -6.82 -5.86 10.75
N GLU A 191 -7.84 -5.37 11.43
CA GLU A 191 -7.94 -3.94 11.76
C GLU A 191 -6.70 -3.46 12.54
N TRP A 192 -6.21 -4.28 13.47
CA TRP A 192 -4.98 -4.01 14.21
C TRP A 192 -3.75 -4.03 13.30
N GLY A 193 -3.68 -4.97 12.37
CA GLY A 193 -2.62 -5.03 11.36
C GLY A 193 -2.62 -3.83 10.41
N ILE A 194 -3.78 -3.25 10.12
CA ILE A 194 -3.90 -2.03 9.32
C ILE A 194 -3.37 -0.82 10.10
N ASP A 195 -3.68 -0.70 11.39
CA ASP A 195 -3.20 0.39 12.24
C ASP A 195 -1.67 0.43 12.31
N VAL A 196 -1.01 -0.72 12.27
CA VAL A 196 0.46 -0.86 12.27
C VAL A 196 0.99 -1.40 10.94
N SER A 197 0.34 -1.04 9.84
CA SER A 197 0.59 -1.62 8.52
C SER A 197 2.04 -1.51 8.06
N ASN A 198 2.74 -0.41 8.35
CA ASN A 198 4.15 -0.27 7.99
C ASN A 198 5.01 -1.37 8.61
N TYR A 199 4.77 -1.70 9.89
CA TYR A 199 5.44 -2.81 10.57
C TYR A 199 5.06 -4.14 9.92
N ALA A 200 3.77 -4.42 9.77
CA ALA A 200 3.31 -5.69 9.23
C ALA A 200 3.80 -5.93 7.79
N LEU A 201 3.83 -4.88 6.96
CA LEU A 201 4.29 -4.97 5.58
C LEU A 201 5.80 -5.14 5.46
N SER A 202 6.58 -4.55 6.38
CA SER A 202 8.05 -4.69 6.38
C SER A 202 8.52 -6.12 6.66
N GLU A 203 7.73 -6.95 7.32
CA GLU A 203 8.06 -8.36 7.58
C GLU A 203 8.11 -9.23 6.30
N PHE A 204 7.61 -8.72 5.19
CA PHE A 204 7.67 -9.40 3.89
C PHE A 204 8.85 -8.95 3.02
N LEU A 205 9.67 -8.02 3.51
CA LEU A 205 10.91 -7.64 2.85
C LEU A 205 12.00 -8.64 3.24
N PHE A 206 12.70 -9.17 2.26
CA PHE A 206 13.85 -10.01 2.54
C PHE A 206 15.05 -9.10 2.87
N ALA A 207 15.76 -9.40 3.92
CA ALA A 207 17.01 -8.73 4.28
C ALA A 207 18.15 -9.07 3.31
#